data_a3d772c6358407ffb3c84e405e6ab428
#
_entry.id   a3d772c6358407ffb3c84e405e6ab428
#
_cell.length_a   1.000
_cell.length_b   1.000
_cell.length_c   1.000
_cell.angle_alpha   90.00
_cell.angle_beta   90.00
_cell.angle_gamma   90.00
#
_symmetry.space_group_name_H-M   'P 1'
#
loop_
_entity.id
_entity.type
_entity.pdbx_description
1 polymer ?
#
loop_
_entity_poly.entity_id
_entity_poly.type
_entity_poly.pdbx_seq_one_letter_code
_entity_poly.pdbx_strand_id
1 'polypeptide(L)'
;MTEIPATQYAIQIVGKEEFVVNPAKPVDPVGPTQIMLEVEACGICFSDTKLLHQFDGHPRKSDVVAGIDLDALKDIPSYHPNQEAVTPGHEPVVRVVKVGEAVTHFKVGDRLLVQADWKHLRTAKSNGAFGYNFDGALEEFVVVDERCVVSPDGEEFLIHVSEGPSAAAVGLIEPWATVEGSYAWAERNHVADGGRLLVVGEGDIDALTAEHKPAEVVRVAAEELEGVQGEFDDVVFFGSDADAIEKASLLIGTRGTMCVVLGGGTIERKVSLDIGRVHYDFIRFCGTTGSDPREGYAWIPANGDLRENDRCVFVGAAGPMGVMHLSLIHI
;
A
#
# COMPACT_ATOMS: atom_id res chain seq x y z
N MET A 1 6.09 17.72 31.49
CA MET A 1 5.80 16.29 31.26
C MET A 1 4.29 16.15 31.32
N THR A 2 3.68 15.60 30.30
CA THR A 2 2.24 15.32 30.26
C THR A 2 1.91 14.33 31.39
N GLU A 3 0.86 14.58 32.14
CA GLU A 3 0.35 13.62 33.14
C GLU A 3 -0.41 12.54 32.36
N ILE A 4 0.06 11.29 32.44
CA ILE A 4 -0.55 10.16 31.75
C ILE A 4 -1.70 9.64 32.62
N PRO A 5 -2.96 9.70 32.14
CA PRO A 5 -4.11 9.20 32.88
C PRO A 5 -4.15 7.68 32.94
N ALA A 6 -4.93 7.10 33.83
CA ALA A 6 -5.14 5.64 33.87
C ALA A 6 -6.06 5.14 32.74
N THR A 7 -6.95 6.00 32.27
CA THR A 7 -7.90 5.72 31.17
C THR A 7 -7.98 6.90 30.22
N GLN A 8 -8.43 6.65 28.99
CA GLN A 8 -8.51 7.62 27.91
C GLN A 8 -9.78 7.46 27.09
N TYR A 9 -10.08 8.45 26.26
CA TYR A 9 -11.07 8.30 25.22
C TYR A 9 -10.46 7.58 24.01
N ALA A 10 -11.22 6.67 23.43
CA ALA A 10 -10.86 6.00 22.17
C ALA A 10 -12.09 5.73 21.32
N ILE A 11 -11.92 5.72 20.01
CA ILE A 11 -12.89 5.18 19.07
C ILE A 11 -12.39 3.79 18.67
N GLN A 12 -13.18 2.76 18.94
CA GLN A 12 -12.79 1.38 18.65
C GLN A 12 -13.77 0.75 17.67
N ILE A 13 -13.27 0.11 16.64
CA ILE A 13 -14.04 -0.79 15.76
C ILE A 13 -14.09 -2.15 16.46
N VAL A 14 -15.29 -2.60 16.78
CA VAL A 14 -15.52 -3.81 17.58
C VAL A 14 -16.15 -4.94 16.76
N GLY A 15 -16.56 -4.64 15.53
CA GLY A 15 -17.19 -5.56 14.61
C GLY A 15 -17.44 -4.93 13.25
N LYS A 16 -17.91 -5.72 12.30
CA LYS A 16 -18.31 -5.23 10.98
C LYS A 16 -19.47 -4.25 11.11
N GLU A 17 -19.30 -3.02 10.60
CA GLU A 17 -20.27 -1.92 10.73
C GLU A 17 -20.52 -1.48 12.19
N GLU A 18 -19.66 -1.87 13.13
CA GLU A 18 -19.83 -1.58 14.55
C GLU A 18 -18.61 -0.85 15.11
N PHE A 19 -18.83 0.31 15.71
CA PHE A 19 -17.81 1.02 16.48
C PHE A 19 -18.40 1.54 17.80
N VAL A 20 -17.53 1.77 18.76
CA VAL A 20 -17.86 2.37 20.05
C VAL A 20 -16.97 3.55 20.36
N VAL A 21 -17.52 4.56 21.02
CA VAL A 21 -16.73 5.58 21.70
C VAL A 21 -16.52 5.08 23.13
N ASN A 22 -15.29 4.67 23.43
CA ASN A 22 -14.92 4.19 24.75
C ASN A 22 -14.30 5.33 25.57
N PRO A 23 -15.01 5.86 26.58
CA PRO A 23 -14.50 6.99 27.38
C PRO A 23 -13.52 6.56 28.48
N ALA A 24 -13.27 5.26 28.61
CA ALA A 24 -12.49 4.66 29.68
C ALA A 24 -11.61 3.50 29.20
N LYS A 25 -11.10 3.56 27.95
CA LYS A 25 -10.08 2.61 27.49
C LYS A 25 -8.88 2.74 28.42
N PRO A 26 -8.35 1.66 29.01
CA PRO A 26 -7.11 1.73 29.77
C PRO A 26 -5.98 2.29 28.91
N VAL A 27 -5.12 3.11 29.49
CA VAL A 27 -3.86 3.49 28.86
C VAL A 27 -2.86 2.37 29.14
N ASP A 28 -2.31 1.80 28.08
CA ASP A 28 -1.42 0.65 28.18
C ASP A 28 -0.09 1.02 28.86
N PRO A 29 0.47 0.12 29.69
CA PRO A 29 1.79 0.33 30.27
C PRO A 29 2.87 0.21 29.19
N VAL A 30 4.00 0.89 29.39
CA VAL A 30 5.16 0.83 28.50
C VAL A 30 6.11 -0.26 28.98
N GLY A 31 6.31 -1.27 28.16
CA GLY A 31 7.33 -2.31 28.33
C GLY A 31 8.73 -1.86 27.89
N PRO A 32 9.75 -2.72 28.05
CA PRO A 32 11.15 -2.33 27.81
C PRO A 32 11.45 -1.82 26.39
N THR A 33 10.83 -2.37 25.35
CA THR A 33 11.03 -2.01 23.93
C THR A 33 9.95 -1.09 23.39
N GLN A 34 9.07 -0.55 24.25
CA GLN A 34 7.87 0.15 23.83
C GLN A 34 7.97 1.65 24.01
N ILE A 35 7.17 2.37 23.23
CA ILE A 35 7.14 3.81 23.13
C ILE A 35 5.69 4.25 23.30
N MET A 36 5.41 5.13 24.23
CA MET A 36 4.09 5.77 24.37
C MET A 36 4.07 7.07 23.61
N LEU A 37 3.10 7.19 22.76
CA LEU A 37 2.86 8.33 21.89
C LEU A 37 1.59 9.06 22.35
N GLU A 38 1.68 10.34 22.64
CA GLU A 38 0.54 11.24 22.82
C GLU A 38 0.10 11.76 21.46
N VAL A 39 -1.17 11.64 21.13
CA VAL A 39 -1.71 12.07 19.83
C VAL A 39 -1.99 13.56 19.85
N GLU A 40 -1.31 14.34 19.01
CA GLU A 40 -1.58 15.78 18.83
C GLU A 40 -2.74 16.03 17.85
N ALA A 41 -2.84 15.22 16.80
CA ALA A 41 -3.93 15.19 15.82
C ALA A 41 -3.90 13.88 15.03
N CYS A 42 -5.05 13.48 14.49
CA CYS A 42 -5.16 12.37 13.56
C CYS A 42 -6.16 12.72 12.45
N GLY A 43 -5.75 12.53 11.18
CA GLY A 43 -6.66 12.57 10.04
C GLY A 43 -7.59 11.37 10.04
N ILE A 44 -8.79 11.54 9.48
CA ILE A 44 -9.73 10.44 9.22
C ILE A 44 -9.70 10.15 7.73
N CYS A 45 -9.25 8.96 7.37
CA CYS A 45 -9.13 8.50 6.00
C CYS A 45 -10.36 7.70 5.57
N PHE A 46 -10.61 7.65 4.26
CA PHE A 46 -11.60 6.73 3.72
C PHE A 46 -11.27 5.26 4.01
N SER A 47 -10.01 4.93 4.22
CA SER A 47 -9.56 3.58 4.59
C SER A 47 -10.03 3.16 5.98
N ASP A 48 -10.25 4.09 6.91
CA ASP A 48 -10.85 3.79 8.22
C ASP A 48 -12.30 3.30 8.05
N THR A 49 -13.04 3.88 7.08
CA THR A 49 -14.38 3.39 6.74
C THR A 49 -14.35 2.02 6.06
N LYS A 50 -13.32 1.72 5.25
CA LYS A 50 -13.14 0.37 4.69
C LYS A 50 -12.89 -0.66 5.80
N LEU A 51 -12.08 -0.31 6.80
CA LEU A 51 -11.85 -1.18 7.95
C LEU A 51 -13.16 -1.44 8.71
N LEU A 52 -13.99 -0.42 8.92
CA LEU A 52 -15.31 -0.56 9.55
C LEU A 52 -16.23 -1.50 8.76
N HIS A 53 -16.24 -1.38 7.42
CA HIS A 53 -17.08 -2.21 6.54
C HIS A 53 -16.60 -3.65 6.41
N GLN A 54 -15.30 -3.89 6.46
CA GLN A 54 -14.70 -5.22 6.23
C GLN A 54 -14.28 -5.93 7.51
N PHE A 55 -13.87 -5.18 8.53
CA PHE A 55 -13.39 -5.63 9.84
C PHE A 55 -12.35 -6.76 9.70
N ASP A 56 -12.67 -7.97 10.21
CA ASP A 56 -11.79 -9.14 10.14
C ASP A 56 -11.52 -9.66 8.72
N GLY A 57 -12.36 -9.27 7.77
CA GLY A 57 -12.15 -9.51 6.33
C GLY A 57 -11.12 -8.59 5.68
N HIS A 58 -10.71 -7.49 6.35
CA HIS A 58 -9.73 -6.55 5.79
C HIS A 58 -8.32 -7.19 5.75
N PRO A 59 -7.58 -7.14 4.60
CA PRO A 59 -6.28 -7.79 4.47
C PRO A 59 -5.25 -7.40 5.55
N ARG A 60 -5.23 -6.12 5.95
CA ARG A 60 -4.34 -5.59 7.01
C ARG A 60 -4.76 -5.96 8.43
N LYS A 61 -5.91 -6.62 8.61
CA LYS A 61 -6.39 -7.09 9.92
C LYS A 61 -5.93 -8.51 10.23
N SER A 62 -5.25 -9.18 9.29
CA SER A 62 -4.74 -10.55 9.48
C SER A 62 -3.50 -10.60 10.39
N ASP A 63 -3.20 -11.80 10.91
CA ASP A 63 -2.04 -12.04 11.76
C ASP A 63 -0.72 -11.71 11.08
N VAL A 64 0.21 -11.15 11.82
CA VAL A 64 1.62 -11.08 11.42
C VAL A 64 2.21 -12.48 11.49
N VAL A 65 2.84 -12.91 10.40
CA VAL A 65 3.40 -14.27 10.25
C VAL A 65 4.92 -14.28 10.08
N ALA A 66 5.54 -13.12 9.83
CA ALA A 66 6.99 -12.97 9.71
C ALA A 66 7.44 -11.50 9.91
N GLY A 67 8.74 -11.30 10.09
CA GLY A 67 9.37 -9.98 10.22
C GLY A 67 9.66 -9.58 11.67
N ILE A 68 9.12 -10.30 12.62
CA ILE A 68 9.38 -10.16 14.07
C ILE A 68 9.31 -11.55 14.72
N ASP A 69 9.90 -11.70 15.90
CA ASP A 69 9.65 -12.87 16.74
C ASP A 69 8.15 -12.90 17.11
N LEU A 70 7.45 -13.94 16.67
CA LEU A 70 6.00 -14.06 16.86
C LEU A 70 5.60 -14.16 18.34
N ASP A 71 6.49 -14.65 19.21
CA ASP A 71 6.23 -14.64 20.64
C ASP A 71 6.27 -13.23 21.21
N ALA A 72 7.06 -12.35 20.64
CA ALA A 72 7.12 -10.94 21.03
C ALA A 72 5.83 -10.16 20.78
N LEU A 73 5.01 -10.58 19.80
CA LEU A 73 3.70 -9.95 19.53
C LEU A 73 2.73 -10.06 20.72
N LYS A 74 2.87 -11.09 21.55
CA LYS A 74 2.03 -11.31 22.74
C LYS A 74 2.25 -10.26 23.83
N ASP A 75 3.40 -9.60 23.81
CA ASP A 75 3.78 -8.57 24.77
C ASP A 75 3.44 -7.15 24.25
N ILE A 76 2.92 -7.04 23.02
CA ILE A 76 2.57 -5.76 22.40
C ILE A 76 1.09 -5.47 22.63
N PRO A 77 0.74 -4.55 23.55
CA PRO A 77 -0.65 -4.35 23.96
C PRO A 77 -1.53 -3.79 22.84
N SER A 78 -0.96 -3.10 21.87
CA SER A 78 -1.67 -2.55 20.71
C SER A 78 -1.89 -3.55 19.56
N TYR A 79 -1.42 -4.79 19.67
CA TYR A 79 -1.58 -5.79 18.61
C TYR A 79 -2.92 -6.50 18.69
N HIS A 80 -3.85 -6.20 17.77
CA HIS A 80 -5.23 -6.67 17.76
C HIS A 80 -5.63 -7.22 16.39
N PRO A 81 -5.15 -8.40 15.95
CA PRO A 81 -5.47 -8.98 14.66
C PRO A 81 -6.89 -9.58 14.60
N ASN A 82 -7.32 -9.92 13.39
CA ASN A 82 -8.55 -10.66 13.11
C ASN A 82 -9.81 -10.02 13.72
N GLN A 83 -10.52 -10.72 14.57
CA GLN A 83 -11.78 -10.31 15.20
C GLN A 83 -11.60 -9.44 16.47
N GLU A 84 -10.39 -9.15 16.87
CA GLU A 84 -10.14 -8.30 18.02
C GLU A 84 -10.53 -6.85 17.74
N ALA A 85 -11.10 -6.18 18.73
CA ALA A 85 -11.40 -4.75 18.63
C ALA A 85 -10.11 -3.96 18.46
N VAL A 86 -10.14 -2.92 17.61
CA VAL A 86 -8.97 -2.10 17.32
C VAL A 86 -9.33 -0.63 17.25
N THR A 87 -8.44 0.23 17.71
CA THR A 87 -8.52 1.68 17.51
C THR A 87 -8.01 2.00 16.10
N PRO A 88 -8.83 2.58 15.20
CA PRO A 88 -8.38 3.01 13.87
C PRO A 88 -7.60 4.34 13.92
N GLY A 89 -7.31 4.93 12.74
CA GLY A 89 -6.62 6.21 12.61
C GLY A 89 -5.13 6.04 12.33
N HIS A 90 -4.74 6.23 11.07
CA HIS A 90 -3.38 5.97 10.58
C HIS A 90 -2.69 7.18 9.97
N GLU A 91 -3.29 8.37 10.10
CA GLU A 91 -2.73 9.66 9.65
C GLU A 91 -2.40 10.59 10.85
N PRO A 92 -1.65 10.13 11.88
CA PRO A 92 -1.43 10.93 13.06
C PRO A 92 -0.16 11.75 13.01
N VAL A 93 -0.16 12.84 13.80
CA VAL A 93 1.03 13.44 14.37
C VAL A 93 1.02 13.19 15.89
N VAL A 94 2.14 12.76 16.40
CA VAL A 94 2.28 12.28 17.77
C VAL A 94 3.51 12.84 18.45
N ARG A 95 3.51 12.79 19.78
CA ARG A 95 4.67 13.14 20.61
C ARG A 95 5.05 11.97 21.52
N VAL A 96 6.32 11.65 21.55
CA VAL A 96 6.85 10.65 22.49
C VAL A 96 6.77 11.21 23.91
N VAL A 97 5.99 10.57 24.78
CA VAL A 97 5.84 10.98 26.20
C VAL A 97 6.51 10.02 27.17
N LYS A 98 6.74 8.76 26.76
CA LYS A 98 7.46 7.77 27.54
C LYS A 98 8.12 6.73 26.63
N VAL A 99 9.29 6.23 27.04
CA VAL A 99 10.01 5.16 26.34
C VAL A 99 10.43 4.10 27.34
N GLY A 100 10.48 2.85 26.88
CA GLY A 100 11.06 1.73 27.62
C GLY A 100 12.59 1.80 27.67
N GLU A 101 13.19 1.08 28.59
CA GLU A 101 14.64 1.12 28.86
C GLU A 101 15.51 0.57 27.72
N ALA A 102 14.96 -0.27 26.86
CA ALA A 102 15.63 -0.86 25.72
C ALA A 102 15.40 -0.09 24.38
N VAL A 103 14.58 0.97 24.39
CA VAL A 103 14.37 1.83 23.23
C VAL A 103 15.62 2.63 22.92
N THR A 104 16.06 2.64 21.67
CA THR A 104 17.32 3.24 21.23
C THR A 104 17.20 4.30 20.15
N HIS A 105 16.14 4.27 19.33
CA HIS A 105 15.94 5.17 18.20
C HIS A 105 15.17 6.44 18.58
N PHE A 106 14.29 6.37 19.59
CA PHE A 106 13.38 7.46 19.94
C PHE A 106 13.54 7.89 21.38
N LYS A 107 13.24 9.15 21.66
CA LYS A 107 13.33 9.74 23.01
C LYS A 107 12.11 10.61 23.35
N VAL A 108 11.85 10.78 24.61
CA VAL A 108 10.78 11.66 25.12
C VAL A 108 10.97 13.09 24.57
N GLY A 109 9.88 13.62 24.02
CA GLY A 109 9.82 14.94 23.39
C GLY A 109 9.89 14.89 21.86
N ASP A 110 10.31 13.78 21.24
CA ASP A 110 10.31 13.66 19.79
C ASP A 110 8.89 13.83 19.24
N ARG A 111 8.75 14.66 18.20
CA ARG A 111 7.51 14.91 17.48
C ARG A 111 7.58 14.16 16.17
N LEU A 112 6.60 13.30 15.91
CA LEU A 112 6.69 12.28 14.86
C LEU A 112 5.40 12.19 14.05
N LEU A 113 5.53 11.82 12.77
CA LEU A 113 4.51 11.20 11.95
C LEU A 113 4.63 9.69 12.04
N VAL A 114 3.53 8.98 11.89
CA VAL A 114 3.53 7.52 11.77
C VAL A 114 3.36 7.12 10.30
N GLN A 115 4.37 6.44 9.73
CA GLN A 115 4.17 5.68 8.50
C GLN A 115 3.42 4.40 8.86
N ALA A 116 2.20 4.29 8.38
CA ALA A 116 1.27 3.27 8.86
C ALA A 116 1.61 1.85 8.40
N ASP A 117 2.27 1.68 7.25
CA ASP A 117 2.56 0.38 6.64
C ASP A 117 3.93 -0.13 7.04
N TRP A 118 3.98 -1.06 7.96
CA TRP A 118 5.22 -1.69 8.43
C TRP A 118 5.55 -2.90 7.55
N LYS A 119 6.14 -2.61 6.38
CA LYS A 119 6.33 -3.57 5.27
C LYS A 119 7.14 -4.81 5.63
N HIS A 120 8.04 -4.72 6.61
CA HIS A 120 8.83 -5.85 7.10
C HIS A 120 8.00 -6.84 7.91
N LEU A 121 6.90 -6.41 8.54
CA LEU A 121 5.97 -7.28 9.27
C LEU A 121 4.99 -7.91 8.29
N ARG A 122 5.31 -9.07 7.76
CA ARG A 122 4.45 -9.73 6.76
C ARG A 122 3.25 -10.39 7.41
N THR A 123 2.09 -10.23 6.79
CA THR A 123 0.88 -11.02 7.10
C THR A 123 0.57 -11.97 5.94
N ALA A 124 -0.40 -12.88 6.11
CA ALA A 124 -0.81 -13.78 5.02
C ALA A 124 -1.37 -13.04 3.79
N LYS A 125 -1.89 -11.82 3.96
CA LYS A 125 -2.60 -11.08 2.90
C LYS A 125 -2.02 -9.69 2.63
N SER A 126 -1.16 -9.16 3.52
CA SER A 126 -0.60 -7.81 3.45
C SER A 126 0.61 -7.69 4.39
N ASN A 127 0.66 -6.64 5.19
CA ASN A 127 1.69 -6.34 6.19
C ASN A 127 1.07 -5.84 7.48
N GLY A 128 1.87 -5.78 8.56
CA GLY A 128 1.51 -5.12 9.81
C GLY A 128 1.23 -3.64 9.57
N ALA A 129 0.17 -3.12 10.20
CA ALA A 129 -0.25 -1.75 9.93
C ALA A 129 -0.87 -1.08 11.17
N PHE A 130 -0.39 0.12 11.44
CA PHE A 130 -0.93 1.03 12.45
C PHE A 130 -2.36 1.44 12.10
N GLY A 131 -3.28 1.36 13.06
CA GLY A 131 -4.70 1.63 12.85
C GLY A 131 -5.47 0.47 12.20
N TYR A 132 -4.86 -0.71 12.06
CA TYR A 132 -5.49 -1.90 11.45
C TYR A 132 -5.34 -3.15 12.34
N ASN A 133 -4.25 -3.88 12.26
CA ASN A 133 -3.95 -4.98 13.17
C ASN A 133 -3.11 -4.56 14.38
N PHE A 134 -2.70 -3.29 14.43
CA PHE A 134 -2.23 -2.59 15.61
C PHE A 134 -3.14 -1.39 15.87
N ASP A 135 -3.31 -0.99 17.13
CA ASP A 135 -4.04 0.23 17.47
C ASP A 135 -3.46 1.46 16.76
N GLY A 136 -4.35 2.35 16.37
CA GLY A 136 -4.07 3.62 15.72
C GLY A 136 -4.32 4.80 16.65
N ALA A 137 -4.49 5.97 16.05
CA ALA A 137 -4.48 7.24 16.76
C ALA A 137 -5.85 7.90 16.97
N LEU A 138 -6.96 7.16 16.82
CA LEU A 138 -8.26 7.67 17.29
C LEU A 138 -8.44 7.39 18.79
N GLU A 139 -7.36 7.66 19.54
CA GLU A 139 -7.27 7.68 21.00
C GLU A 139 -6.25 8.72 21.45
N GLU A 140 -6.15 9.00 22.76
CA GLU A 140 -5.27 10.07 23.25
C GLU A 140 -3.81 9.61 23.37
N PHE A 141 -3.57 8.36 23.76
CA PHE A 141 -2.25 7.74 23.92
C PHE A 141 -2.23 6.36 23.29
N VAL A 142 -1.25 6.09 22.47
CA VAL A 142 -1.04 4.77 21.86
C VAL A 142 0.36 4.25 22.18
N VAL A 143 0.47 2.95 22.46
CA VAL A 143 1.76 2.28 22.71
C VAL A 143 2.16 1.48 21.48
N VAL A 144 3.33 1.79 20.93
CA VAL A 144 3.95 1.05 19.84
C VAL A 144 5.23 0.37 20.33
N ASP A 145 5.69 -0.65 19.61
CA ASP A 145 6.94 -1.35 19.93
C ASP A 145 8.03 -0.99 18.91
N GLU A 146 9.24 -0.64 19.39
CA GLU A 146 10.37 -0.26 18.53
C GLU A 146 10.68 -1.35 17.50
N ARG A 147 10.53 -2.62 17.84
CA ARG A 147 10.72 -3.75 16.93
C ARG A 147 9.72 -3.81 15.77
N CYS A 148 8.59 -3.11 15.91
CA CYS A 148 7.58 -2.96 14.84
C CYS A 148 7.82 -1.69 14.01
N VAL A 149 8.26 -0.60 14.63
CA VAL A 149 8.40 0.71 14.00
C VAL A 149 9.82 1.01 13.48
N VAL A 150 10.75 0.08 13.66
CA VAL A 150 12.10 0.08 13.06
C VAL A 150 12.33 -1.27 12.40
N SER A 151 12.60 -1.28 11.10
CA SER A 151 12.86 -2.51 10.37
C SER A 151 14.26 -3.09 10.67
N PRO A 152 14.53 -4.36 10.37
CA PRO A 152 15.84 -4.98 10.58
C PRO A 152 17.00 -4.33 9.83
N ASP A 153 16.72 -3.60 8.74
CA ASP A 153 17.67 -2.83 7.96
C ASP A 153 17.78 -1.36 8.39
N GLY A 154 17.07 -0.98 9.46
CA GLY A 154 17.13 0.33 10.09
C GLY A 154 16.21 1.40 9.49
N GLU A 155 15.22 1.02 8.68
CA GLU A 155 14.18 1.96 8.23
C GLU A 155 13.24 2.28 9.41
N GLU A 156 13.08 3.57 9.70
CA GLU A 156 12.20 4.06 10.76
C GLU A 156 10.82 4.42 10.20
N PHE A 157 9.76 3.88 10.79
CA PHE A 157 8.36 4.17 10.44
C PHE A 157 7.73 5.23 11.34
N LEU A 158 8.47 5.75 12.30
CA LEU A 158 8.15 6.99 13.01
C LEU A 158 9.08 8.08 12.48
N ILE A 159 8.53 9.04 11.74
CA ILE A 159 9.27 10.04 10.97
C ILE A 159 9.31 11.35 11.74
N HIS A 160 10.50 11.86 12.05
CA HIS A 160 10.69 13.13 12.73
C HIS A 160 10.12 14.30 11.96
N VAL A 161 9.36 15.17 12.65
CA VAL A 161 8.79 16.39 12.09
C VAL A 161 9.15 17.61 12.93
N SER A 162 9.22 18.77 12.29
CA SER A 162 9.57 20.03 12.97
C SER A 162 8.43 20.55 13.86
N GLU A 163 8.79 21.38 14.83
CA GLU A 163 7.83 22.02 15.78
C GLU A 163 7.02 23.16 15.15
N GLY A 164 7.47 23.73 14.03
CA GLY A 164 6.87 24.94 13.44
C GLY A 164 5.44 24.76 12.92
N PRO A 165 5.13 23.73 12.11
CA PRO A 165 3.80 23.53 11.58
C PRO A 165 2.79 23.08 12.65
N SER A 166 1.51 23.49 12.49
CA SER A 166 0.43 23.01 13.36
C SER A 166 0.24 21.50 13.24
N ALA A 167 -0.29 20.85 14.29
CA ALA A 167 -0.57 19.42 14.26
C ALA A 167 -1.50 19.04 13.10
N ALA A 168 -2.53 19.83 12.82
CA ALA A 168 -3.44 19.60 11.70
C ALA A 168 -2.73 19.65 10.33
N ALA A 169 -1.74 20.54 10.15
CA ALA A 169 -0.98 20.61 8.90
C ALA A 169 -0.03 19.41 8.76
N VAL A 170 0.58 18.97 9.86
CA VAL A 170 1.46 17.80 9.88
C VAL A 170 0.68 16.52 9.61
N GLY A 171 -0.52 16.34 10.21
CA GLY A 171 -1.38 15.18 9.98
C GLY A 171 -1.83 15.00 8.52
N LEU A 172 -1.79 16.10 7.72
CA LEU A 172 -2.07 16.03 6.29
C LEU A 172 -0.88 15.56 5.44
N ILE A 173 0.31 15.38 6.01
CA ILE A 173 1.51 14.97 5.25
C ILE A 173 1.33 13.56 4.66
N GLU A 174 0.71 12.63 5.41
CA GLU A 174 0.49 11.27 4.92
C GLU A 174 -0.31 11.24 3.61
N PRO A 175 -1.55 11.81 3.54
CA PRO A 175 -2.29 11.83 2.29
C PRO A 175 -1.62 12.68 1.19
N TRP A 176 -0.89 13.74 1.54
CA TRP A 176 -0.09 14.51 0.57
C TRP A 176 1.07 13.70 0.00
N ALA A 177 1.78 12.92 0.83
CA ALA A 177 2.85 12.06 0.37
C ALA A 177 2.33 10.97 -0.59
N THR A 178 1.12 10.46 -0.36
CA THR A 178 0.43 9.54 -1.27
C THR A 178 0.16 10.19 -2.63
N VAL A 179 -0.30 11.43 -2.65
CA VAL A 179 -0.54 12.21 -3.88
C VAL A 179 0.78 12.49 -4.60
N GLU A 180 1.78 13.02 -3.93
CA GLU A 180 3.09 13.30 -4.51
C GLU A 180 3.77 12.04 -5.04
N GLY A 181 3.72 10.94 -4.27
CA GLY A 181 4.25 9.65 -4.68
C GLY A 181 3.67 9.15 -6.01
N SER A 182 2.40 9.47 -6.31
CA SER A 182 1.79 9.07 -7.58
C SER A 182 2.42 9.75 -8.82
N TYR A 183 3.06 10.88 -8.65
CA TYR A 183 3.80 11.60 -9.71
C TYR A 183 5.29 11.25 -9.74
N ALA A 184 5.88 10.97 -8.59
CA ALA A 184 7.30 10.62 -8.48
C ALA A 184 7.62 9.17 -8.84
N TRP A 185 6.61 8.33 -8.99
CA TRP A 185 6.80 6.90 -9.20
C TRP A 185 7.37 6.60 -10.59
N ALA A 186 8.55 5.98 -10.64
CA ALA A 186 9.16 5.50 -11.88
C ALA A 186 8.52 4.17 -12.31
N GLU A 187 8.12 4.11 -13.57
CA GLU A 187 7.50 2.93 -14.17
C GLU A 187 8.47 2.26 -15.14
N ARG A 188 8.45 0.92 -15.18
CA ARG A 188 9.20 0.13 -16.13
C ARG A 188 8.44 0.09 -17.48
N ASN A 189 9.06 0.58 -18.54
CA ASN A 189 8.51 0.61 -19.90
C ASN A 189 9.18 -0.40 -20.85
N HIS A 190 9.75 -1.45 -20.30
CA HIS A 190 10.43 -2.54 -21.00
C HIS A 190 10.19 -3.84 -20.24
N VAL A 191 10.51 -4.99 -20.84
CA VAL A 191 10.45 -6.29 -20.12
C VAL A 191 11.48 -6.34 -19.00
N ALA A 192 11.17 -7.10 -17.95
CA ALA A 192 12.05 -7.24 -16.80
C ALA A 192 13.35 -7.98 -17.17
N ASP A 193 14.49 -7.35 -16.93
CA ASP A 193 15.78 -8.03 -17.05
C ASP A 193 15.89 -9.15 -16.02
N GLY A 194 16.21 -10.35 -16.50
CA GLY A 194 16.30 -11.54 -15.64
C GLY A 194 14.96 -12.03 -15.09
N GLY A 195 13.84 -11.43 -15.50
CA GLY A 195 12.49 -11.80 -15.09
C GLY A 195 11.91 -12.98 -15.89
N ARG A 196 10.66 -13.32 -15.59
CA ARG A 196 9.86 -14.33 -16.29
C ARG A 196 8.86 -13.67 -17.24
N LEU A 197 8.91 -14.04 -18.51
CA LEU A 197 8.01 -13.52 -19.54
C LEU A 197 7.06 -14.64 -20.00
N LEU A 198 5.75 -14.39 -19.89
CA LEU A 198 4.71 -15.21 -20.51
C LEU A 198 4.31 -14.59 -21.84
N VAL A 199 4.34 -15.37 -22.91
CA VAL A 199 3.81 -15.00 -24.22
C VAL A 199 2.60 -15.87 -24.52
N VAL A 200 1.45 -15.26 -24.70
CA VAL A 200 0.19 -15.93 -25.01
C VAL A 200 -0.18 -15.64 -26.46
N GLY A 201 -0.41 -16.70 -27.21
CA GLY A 201 -0.70 -16.62 -28.64
C GLY A 201 0.56 -16.48 -29.52
N GLU A 202 0.33 -16.27 -30.81
CA GLU A 202 1.40 -16.17 -31.81
C GLU A 202 1.77 -14.72 -32.12
N GLY A 203 3.04 -14.37 -31.88
CA GLY A 203 3.55 -13.05 -32.18
C GLY A 203 5.06 -12.96 -31.95
N ASP A 204 5.66 -11.94 -32.54
CA ASP A 204 7.08 -11.67 -32.44
C ASP A 204 7.40 -10.79 -31.24
N ILE A 205 8.39 -11.24 -30.45
CA ILE A 205 8.91 -10.51 -29.29
C ILE A 205 10.42 -10.24 -29.41
N ASP A 206 11.07 -10.57 -30.51
CA ASP A 206 12.52 -10.48 -30.65
C ASP A 206 13.02 -9.05 -30.44
N ALA A 207 12.34 -8.09 -31.04
CA ALA A 207 12.68 -6.68 -30.85
C ALA A 207 12.36 -6.16 -29.44
N LEU A 208 11.34 -6.69 -28.76
CA LEU A 208 11.01 -6.32 -27.39
C LEU A 208 12.06 -6.83 -26.38
N THR A 209 12.64 -8.00 -26.66
CA THR A 209 13.63 -8.66 -25.78
C THR A 209 15.07 -8.45 -26.21
N ALA A 210 15.32 -7.58 -27.20
CA ALA A 210 16.65 -7.35 -27.75
C ALA A 210 17.63 -6.72 -26.74
N GLU A 211 17.17 -5.69 -26.05
CA GLU A 211 17.97 -4.91 -25.09
C GLU A 211 17.75 -5.41 -23.64
N HIS A 212 16.53 -5.76 -23.29
CA HIS A 212 16.14 -6.24 -21.96
C HIS A 212 15.78 -7.72 -22.05
N LYS A 213 16.52 -8.57 -21.35
CA LYS A 213 16.43 -10.02 -21.51
C LYS A 213 15.79 -10.71 -20.33
N PRO A 214 14.60 -11.32 -20.50
CA PRO A 214 14.05 -12.20 -19.48
C PRO A 214 14.94 -13.44 -19.29
N ALA A 215 15.00 -13.98 -18.08
CA ALA A 215 15.71 -15.24 -17.81
C ALA A 215 14.89 -16.45 -18.29
N GLU A 216 13.59 -16.33 -18.32
CA GLU A 216 12.68 -17.39 -18.75
C GLU A 216 11.61 -16.81 -19.69
N VAL A 217 11.34 -17.50 -20.80
CA VAL A 217 10.24 -17.18 -21.72
C VAL A 217 9.36 -18.41 -21.85
N VAL A 218 8.12 -18.31 -21.39
CA VAL A 218 7.09 -19.34 -21.53
C VAL A 218 6.15 -18.92 -22.65
N ARG A 219 5.92 -19.82 -23.63
CA ARG A 219 4.96 -19.59 -24.72
C ARG A 219 3.83 -20.58 -24.66
N VAL A 220 2.60 -20.11 -24.72
CA VAL A 220 1.39 -20.93 -24.70
C VAL A 220 0.34 -20.40 -25.66
N ALA A 221 -0.53 -21.28 -26.13
CA ALA A 221 -1.77 -20.86 -26.77
C ALA A 221 -2.78 -20.37 -25.72
N ALA A 222 -3.77 -19.58 -26.12
CA ALA A 222 -4.76 -19.04 -25.19
C ALA A 222 -5.55 -20.14 -24.45
N GLU A 223 -5.78 -21.26 -25.11
CA GLU A 223 -6.49 -22.45 -24.57
C GLU A 223 -5.68 -23.18 -23.50
N GLU A 224 -4.36 -22.98 -23.46
CA GLU A 224 -3.44 -23.64 -22.53
C GLU A 224 -3.21 -22.86 -21.23
N LEU A 225 -3.77 -21.63 -21.11
CA LEU A 225 -3.57 -20.74 -19.94
C LEU A 225 -3.91 -21.39 -18.60
N GLU A 226 -4.92 -22.27 -18.55
CA GLU A 226 -5.31 -22.97 -17.31
C GLU A 226 -4.21 -23.90 -16.76
N GLY A 227 -3.30 -24.33 -17.61
CA GLY A 227 -2.16 -25.19 -17.23
C GLY A 227 -0.93 -24.42 -16.76
N VAL A 228 -0.89 -23.10 -16.96
CA VAL A 228 0.27 -22.26 -16.62
C VAL A 228 0.37 -22.06 -15.11
N GLN A 229 1.56 -22.26 -14.56
CA GLN A 229 1.81 -22.15 -13.13
C GLN A 229 2.78 -21.01 -12.80
N GLY A 230 2.54 -20.38 -11.65
CA GLY A 230 3.36 -19.30 -11.11
C GLY A 230 3.01 -17.94 -11.68
N GLU A 231 3.77 -16.94 -11.23
CA GLU A 231 3.61 -15.54 -11.63
C GLU A 231 4.71 -15.12 -12.59
N PHE A 232 4.41 -14.10 -13.40
CA PHE A 232 5.30 -13.58 -14.42
C PHE A 232 5.51 -12.06 -14.21
N ASP A 233 6.75 -11.61 -14.45
CA ASP A 233 7.10 -10.20 -14.43
C ASP A 233 6.52 -9.46 -15.64
N ASP A 234 6.36 -10.17 -16.76
CA ASP A 234 5.72 -9.64 -17.96
C ASP A 234 4.81 -10.70 -18.61
N VAL A 235 3.68 -10.23 -19.11
CA VAL A 235 2.73 -11.01 -19.90
C VAL A 235 2.48 -10.28 -21.21
N VAL A 236 2.86 -10.86 -22.34
CA VAL A 236 2.54 -10.33 -23.68
C VAL A 236 1.46 -11.23 -24.29
N PHE A 237 0.29 -10.65 -24.48
CA PHE A 237 -0.88 -11.35 -25.01
C PHE A 237 -1.16 -10.91 -26.44
N PHE A 238 -1.02 -11.81 -27.38
CA PHE A 238 -1.36 -11.59 -28.79
C PHE A 238 -2.77 -12.11 -29.09
N GLY A 239 -3.69 -11.18 -29.36
CA GLY A 239 -5.07 -11.51 -29.67
C GLY A 239 -6.08 -10.57 -29.02
N SER A 240 -7.37 -10.89 -29.21
CA SER A 240 -8.49 -10.06 -28.73
C SER A 240 -9.55 -10.84 -27.93
N ASP A 241 -9.27 -12.11 -27.57
CA ASP A 241 -10.19 -12.92 -26.76
C ASP A 241 -10.26 -12.40 -25.33
N ALA A 242 -11.44 -11.92 -24.93
CA ALA A 242 -11.65 -11.30 -23.65
C ALA A 242 -11.49 -12.25 -22.46
N ASP A 243 -11.94 -13.52 -22.61
CA ASP A 243 -11.84 -14.50 -21.53
C ASP A 243 -10.37 -14.92 -21.30
N ALA A 244 -9.61 -15.05 -22.38
CA ALA A 244 -8.19 -15.36 -22.30
C ALA A 244 -7.38 -14.19 -21.73
N ILE A 245 -7.72 -12.94 -22.07
CA ILE A 245 -7.11 -11.72 -21.48
C ILE A 245 -7.36 -11.70 -19.96
N GLU A 246 -8.59 -11.96 -19.51
CA GLU A 246 -8.93 -12.03 -18.10
C GLU A 246 -8.11 -13.08 -17.35
N LYS A 247 -8.01 -14.31 -17.92
CA LYS A 247 -7.20 -15.41 -17.35
C LYS A 247 -5.71 -15.04 -17.30
N ALA A 248 -5.16 -14.52 -18.37
CA ALA A 248 -3.75 -14.11 -18.44
C ALA A 248 -3.42 -13.00 -17.41
N SER A 249 -4.36 -12.10 -17.12
CA SER A 249 -4.17 -11.04 -16.14
C SER A 249 -3.94 -11.54 -14.72
N LEU A 250 -4.42 -12.75 -14.39
CA LEU A 250 -4.23 -13.37 -13.08
C LEU A 250 -2.81 -13.91 -12.87
N LEU A 251 -2.06 -14.10 -13.96
CA LEU A 251 -0.69 -14.62 -13.93
C LEU A 251 0.38 -13.53 -13.80
N ILE A 252 -0.02 -12.25 -13.75
CA ILE A 252 0.91 -11.14 -13.55
C ILE A 252 1.38 -11.14 -12.09
N GLY A 253 2.68 -11.13 -11.86
CA GLY A 253 3.28 -10.99 -10.53
C GLY A 253 3.28 -9.54 -10.04
N THR A 254 3.67 -9.34 -8.78
CA THR A 254 3.86 -8.02 -8.18
C THR A 254 4.85 -7.19 -9.00
N ARG A 255 4.50 -5.94 -9.32
CA ARG A 255 5.22 -5.02 -10.22
C ARG A 255 5.34 -5.51 -11.66
N GLY A 256 4.51 -6.48 -12.05
CA GLY A 256 4.47 -7.02 -13.39
C GLY A 256 3.68 -6.16 -14.36
N THR A 257 3.93 -6.37 -15.66
CA THR A 257 3.27 -5.64 -16.74
C THR A 257 2.59 -6.60 -17.70
N MET A 258 1.33 -6.33 -18.04
CA MET A 258 0.64 -7.03 -19.13
C MET A 258 0.47 -6.10 -20.33
N CYS A 259 0.95 -6.55 -21.49
CA CYS A 259 0.77 -5.88 -22.77
C CYS A 259 -0.16 -6.70 -23.66
N VAL A 260 -1.30 -6.09 -24.05
CA VAL A 260 -2.26 -6.69 -24.99
C VAL A 260 -1.97 -6.17 -26.40
N VAL A 261 -1.66 -7.08 -27.33
CA VAL A 261 -1.33 -6.79 -28.73
C VAL A 261 -2.46 -7.30 -29.60
N LEU A 262 -3.28 -6.36 -30.11
CA LEU A 262 -4.51 -6.74 -30.84
C LEU A 262 -4.26 -7.19 -32.27
N GLY A 263 -3.14 -6.79 -32.92
CA GLY A 263 -2.83 -7.16 -34.30
C GLY A 263 -3.91 -6.72 -35.31
N GLY A 264 -4.59 -5.60 -35.04
CA GLY A 264 -5.74 -5.15 -35.83
C GLY A 264 -7.09 -5.77 -35.42
N GLY A 265 -7.10 -6.68 -34.44
CA GLY A 265 -8.33 -7.25 -33.88
C GLY A 265 -9.10 -6.26 -32.98
N THR A 266 -10.27 -6.71 -32.54
CA THR A 266 -11.14 -5.93 -31.64
C THR A 266 -11.62 -6.85 -30.52
N ILE A 267 -11.59 -6.35 -29.27
CA ILE A 267 -12.18 -7.05 -28.13
C ILE A 267 -13.69 -6.83 -28.17
N GLU A 268 -14.46 -7.91 -28.33
CA GLU A 268 -15.90 -7.81 -28.60
C GLU A 268 -16.76 -7.44 -27.37
N ARG A 269 -16.21 -7.61 -26.17
CA ARG A 269 -16.89 -7.26 -24.91
C ARG A 269 -15.96 -6.52 -23.94
N LYS A 270 -16.51 -5.97 -22.88
CA LYS A 270 -15.71 -5.44 -21.77
C LYS A 270 -14.92 -6.56 -21.10
N VAL A 271 -13.67 -6.27 -20.79
CA VAL A 271 -12.77 -7.16 -20.03
C VAL A 271 -12.85 -6.79 -18.54
N SER A 272 -12.98 -7.79 -17.69
CA SER A 272 -12.98 -7.64 -16.23
C SER A 272 -11.55 -7.86 -15.70
N LEU A 273 -10.93 -6.80 -15.18
CA LEU A 273 -9.60 -6.85 -14.60
C LEU A 273 -9.65 -6.42 -13.13
N ASP A 274 -8.83 -7.04 -12.29
CA ASP A 274 -8.65 -6.60 -10.91
C ASP A 274 -7.77 -5.36 -10.84
N ILE A 275 -8.42 -4.18 -10.96
CA ILE A 275 -7.72 -2.90 -10.88
C ILE A 275 -7.21 -2.58 -9.46
N GLY A 276 -7.68 -3.29 -8.42
CA GLY A 276 -7.13 -3.20 -7.07
C GLY A 276 -5.66 -3.58 -7.05
N ARG A 277 -5.25 -4.55 -7.86
CA ARG A 277 -3.86 -4.97 -8.01
C ARG A 277 -2.95 -3.91 -8.64
N VAL A 278 -3.51 -3.00 -9.45
CA VAL A 278 -2.74 -1.83 -9.95
C VAL A 278 -2.24 -0.98 -8.79
N HIS A 279 -3.04 -0.84 -7.73
CA HIS A 279 -2.66 -0.09 -6.54
C HIS A 279 -1.84 -0.92 -5.53
N TYR A 280 -2.27 -2.15 -5.22
CA TYR A 280 -1.67 -2.93 -4.13
C TYR A 280 -0.46 -3.77 -4.58
N ASP A 281 -0.50 -4.30 -5.82
CA ASP A 281 0.58 -5.12 -6.37
C ASP A 281 1.45 -4.35 -7.37
N PHE A 282 1.10 -3.08 -7.65
CA PHE A 282 1.81 -2.23 -8.62
C PHE A 282 1.89 -2.83 -10.02
N ILE A 283 0.89 -3.62 -10.42
CA ILE A 283 0.82 -4.17 -11.79
C ILE A 283 0.43 -3.08 -12.78
N ARG A 284 0.78 -3.29 -14.05
CA ARG A 284 0.43 -2.37 -15.15
C ARG A 284 -0.24 -3.11 -16.29
N PHE A 285 -1.16 -2.41 -16.94
CA PHE A 285 -1.78 -2.83 -18.18
C PHE A 285 -1.46 -1.81 -19.26
N CYS A 286 -0.94 -2.29 -20.38
CA CYS A 286 -0.70 -1.50 -21.58
C CYS A 286 -1.15 -2.29 -22.80
N GLY A 287 -1.07 -1.71 -23.98
CA GLY A 287 -1.41 -2.44 -25.21
C GLY A 287 -1.29 -1.59 -26.46
N THR A 288 -1.44 -2.25 -27.59
CA THR A 288 -1.46 -1.64 -28.91
C THR A 288 -2.54 -2.28 -29.77
N THR A 289 -3.10 -1.49 -30.68
CA THR A 289 -3.95 -2.01 -31.77
C THR A 289 -3.13 -2.60 -32.93
N GLY A 290 -1.82 -2.29 -32.96
CA GLY A 290 -0.86 -2.84 -33.91
C GLY A 290 -0.44 -4.27 -33.54
N SER A 291 0.66 -4.73 -34.15
CA SER A 291 1.23 -6.07 -33.96
C SER A 291 2.58 -6.06 -33.21
N ASP A 292 3.15 -4.90 -32.94
CA ASP A 292 4.42 -4.75 -32.23
C ASP A 292 4.18 -4.44 -30.74
N PRO A 293 4.54 -5.34 -29.82
CA PRO A 293 4.33 -5.11 -28.39
C PRO A 293 5.09 -3.89 -27.84
N ARG A 294 6.20 -3.46 -28.47
CA ARG A 294 6.93 -2.25 -28.07
C ARG A 294 6.07 -1.00 -28.09
N GLU A 295 5.11 -0.93 -29.00
CA GLU A 295 4.17 0.21 -29.07
C GLU A 295 3.34 0.29 -27.78
N GLY A 296 2.95 -0.86 -27.20
CA GLY A 296 2.23 -0.90 -25.94
C GLY A 296 3.10 -0.44 -24.77
N TYR A 297 4.31 -0.97 -24.64
CA TYR A 297 5.25 -0.55 -23.59
C TYR A 297 5.63 0.93 -23.69
N ALA A 298 5.72 1.49 -24.89
CA ALA A 298 6.03 2.91 -25.11
C ALA A 298 4.99 3.88 -24.53
N TRP A 299 3.76 3.41 -24.25
CA TRP A 299 2.75 4.21 -23.56
C TRP A 299 2.98 4.32 -22.06
N ILE A 300 3.81 3.45 -21.46
CA ILE A 300 4.13 3.53 -20.04
C ILE A 300 5.13 4.69 -19.84
N PRO A 301 4.75 5.75 -19.11
CA PRO A 301 5.65 6.88 -18.88
C PRO A 301 6.81 6.46 -17.96
N ALA A 302 7.97 7.09 -18.15
CA ALA A 302 9.14 6.84 -17.29
C ALA A 302 8.90 7.23 -15.83
N ASN A 303 8.02 8.20 -15.59
CA ASN A 303 7.51 8.63 -14.30
C ASN A 303 6.08 9.17 -14.45
N GLY A 304 5.42 9.42 -13.32
CA GLY A 304 4.07 9.99 -13.29
C GLY A 304 4.02 11.51 -13.43
N ASP A 305 5.15 12.19 -13.64
CA ASP A 305 5.22 13.65 -13.70
C ASP A 305 4.33 14.23 -14.81
N LEU A 306 3.66 15.31 -14.47
CA LEU A 306 2.89 16.09 -15.43
C LEU A 306 3.83 16.92 -16.29
N ARG A 307 3.68 16.83 -17.61
CA ARG A 307 4.46 17.56 -18.59
C ARG A 307 3.69 18.75 -19.14
N GLU A 308 4.40 19.74 -19.64
CA GLU A 308 3.79 20.85 -20.35
C GLU A 308 2.92 20.32 -21.50
N ASN A 309 1.69 20.81 -21.57
CA ASN A 309 0.66 20.43 -22.54
C ASN A 309 0.00 19.05 -22.32
N ASP A 310 0.28 18.34 -21.21
CA ASP A 310 -0.49 17.15 -20.86
C ASP A 310 -1.97 17.49 -20.62
N ARG A 311 -2.85 16.59 -21.05
CA ARG A 311 -4.30 16.70 -20.83
C ARG A 311 -4.71 15.70 -19.77
N CYS A 312 -5.04 16.21 -18.58
CA CYS A 312 -5.41 15.37 -17.46
C CYS A 312 -6.92 15.29 -17.27
N VAL A 313 -7.41 14.11 -16.91
CA VAL A 313 -8.81 13.89 -16.52
C VAL A 313 -8.82 13.38 -15.09
N PHE A 314 -9.47 14.14 -14.21
CA PHE A 314 -9.62 13.79 -12.79
C PHE A 314 -11.04 13.32 -12.51
N VAL A 315 -11.20 12.03 -12.24
CA VAL A 315 -12.48 11.47 -11.79
C VAL A 315 -12.54 11.56 -10.27
N GLY A 316 -13.57 12.23 -9.75
CA GLY A 316 -13.70 12.48 -8.30
C GLY A 316 -12.90 13.69 -7.80
N ALA A 317 -12.58 14.65 -8.68
CA ALA A 317 -11.76 15.83 -8.39
C ALA A 317 -12.28 16.72 -7.22
N ALA A 318 -13.56 16.65 -6.90
CA ALA A 318 -14.15 17.38 -5.76
C ALA A 318 -13.95 16.69 -4.41
N GLY A 319 -13.47 15.45 -4.38
CA GLY A 319 -13.12 14.75 -3.14
C GLY A 319 -11.76 15.21 -2.58
N PRO A 320 -11.44 14.92 -1.31
CA PRO A 320 -10.22 15.38 -0.65
C PRO A 320 -8.94 15.08 -1.45
N MET A 321 -8.77 13.84 -1.90
CA MET A 321 -7.61 13.45 -2.71
C MET A 321 -7.58 14.18 -4.05
N GLY A 322 -8.73 14.33 -4.73
CA GLY A 322 -8.82 15.08 -5.99
C GLY A 322 -8.42 16.55 -5.82
N VAL A 323 -8.83 17.18 -4.72
CA VAL A 323 -8.44 18.56 -4.39
C VAL A 323 -6.93 18.65 -4.15
N MET A 324 -6.31 17.67 -3.47
CA MET A 324 -4.87 17.62 -3.26
C MET A 324 -4.11 17.49 -4.58
N HIS A 325 -4.53 16.58 -5.49
CA HIS A 325 -3.95 16.47 -6.82
C HIS A 325 -4.02 17.77 -7.61
N LEU A 326 -5.19 18.43 -7.62
CA LEU A 326 -5.37 19.70 -8.31
C LEU A 326 -4.53 20.82 -7.69
N SER A 327 -4.37 20.83 -6.36
CA SER A 327 -3.52 21.80 -5.67
C SER A 327 -2.05 21.62 -6.03
N LEU A 328 -1.57 20.38 -6.10
CA LEU A 328 -0.18 20.09 -6.47
C LEU A 328 0.16 20.59 -7.87
N ILE A 329 -0.76 20.43 -8.83
CA ILE A 329 -0.59 20.94 -10.21
C ILE A 329 -0.44 22.46 -10.25
N HIS A 330 -1.07 23.19 -9.32
CA HIS A 330 -1.01 24.65 -9.26
C HIS A 330 0.20 25.17 -8.46
N ILE A 331 0.82 24.34 -7.68
CA ILE A 331 2.03 24.69 -6.90
C ILE A 331 3.27 24.52 -7.76
#